data_59cf442fde2ac450042f3f0e84f8e2ae
#
_entry.id   59cf442fde2ac450042f3f0e84f8e2ae
#
_cell.length_a   1.000
_cell.length_b   1.000
_cell.length_c   1.000
_cell.angle_alpha   90.00
_cell.angle_beta   90.00
_cell.angle_gamma   90.00
#
_symmetry.space_group_name_H-M   'P 1'
#
loop_
_entity.id
_entity.type
_entity.pdbx_description
1 polymer ?
#
loop_
_entity_poly.entity_id
_entity_poly.type
_entity_poly.pdbx_seq_one_letter_code
_entity_poly.pdbx_strand_id
1 'polypeptide(L)' 'MNANQWLTAFAQKLGTAPPTAEEFKALLDLAAEAAHASERVAAPVACWVAARAGSSPEEALAAARTIEGDG' A
#
# COMPACT_ATOMS: atom_id res chain seq x y z
N MET A 1 -10.79 -17.66 -4.93
CA MET A 1 -9.80 -16.94 -5.76
C MET A 1 -8.66 -16.44 -4.88
N ASN A 2 -7.48 -16.29 -5.45
CA ASN A 2 -6.35 -15.74 -4.68
C ASN A 2 -6.38 -14.21 -4.72
N ALA A 3 -5.46 -13.58 -3.98
CA ALA A 3 -5.43 -12.13 -3.85
C ALA A 3 -5.25 -11.42 -5.20
N ASN A 4 -4.36 -11.94 -6.06
CA ASN A 4 -4.12 -11.33 -7.37
C ASN A 4 -5.36 -11.39 -8.25
N GLN A 5 -6.07 -12.50 -8.24
CA GLN A 5 -7.30 -12.65 -9.02
C GLN A 5 -8.38 -11.68 -8.52
N TRP A 6 -8.53 -11.58 -7.21
CA TRP A 6 -9.52 -10.69 -6.62
C TRP A 6 -9.20 -9.22 -6.94
N LEU A 7 -7.91 -8.84 -6.81
CA LEU A 7 -7.48 -7.47 -7.07
C LEU A 7 -7.63 -7.09 -8.54
N THR A 8 -7.39 -8.04 -9.45
CA THR A 8 -7.61 -7.82 -10.88
C THR A 8 -9.09 -7.53 -11.16
N ALA A 9 -9.98 -8.33 -10.58
CA ALA A 9 -11.43 -8.12 -10.74
C ALA A 9 -11.86 -6.78 -10.13
N PHE A 10 -11.34 -6.44 -8.97
CA PHE A 10 -11.64 -5.19 -8.29
C PHE A 10 -11.16 -3.97 -9.11
N ALA A 11 -9.93 -4.04 -9.63
CA ALA A 11 -9.39 -2.99 -10.48
C ALA A 11 -10.25 -2.78 -11.72
N GLN A 12 -10.73 -3.86 -12.34
CA GLN A 12 -11.64 -3.76 -13.49
C GLN A 12 -12.93 -3.05 -13.12
N LYS A 13 -13.50 -3.35 -11.96
CA LYS A 13 -14.72 -2.68 -11.48
C LYS A 13 -14.51 -1.18 -11.33
N LEU A 14 -13.31 -0.77 -10.93
CA LEU A 14 -12.96 0.63 -10.73
C LEU A 14 -12.43 1.30 -11.99
N GLY A 15 -12.24 0.55 -13.07
CA GLY A 15 -11.77 1.09 -14.34
C GLY A 15 -10.28 1.40 -14.35
N THR A 16 -9.47 0.66 -13.61
CA THR A 16 -8.03 0.87 -13.56
C THR A 16 -7.28 -0.44 -13.70
N ALA A 17 -5.97 -0.36 -13.90
CA ALA A 17 -5.12 -1.53 -13.99
C ALA A 17 -4.82 -2.09 -12.60
N PRO A 18 -4.63 -3.42 -12.47
CA PRO A 18 -4.16 -3.98 -11.20
C PRO A 18 -2.71 -3.62 -10.97
N PRO A 19 -2.21 -3.75 -9.72
CA PRO A 19 -0.81 -3.43 -9.44
C PRO A 19 0.14 -4.42 -10.13
N THR A 20 1.33 -3.94 -10.47
CA THR A 20 2.42 -4.80 -10.91
C THR A 20 2.95 -5.60 -9.73
N ALA A 21 3.79 -6.60 -10.00
CA ALA A 21 4.41 -7.39 -8.93
C ALA A 21 5.26 -6.51 -8.00
N GLU A 22 6.01 -5.56 -8.57
CA GLU A 22 6.81 -4.64 -7.78
C GLU A 22 5.96 -3.71 -6.93
N GLU A 23 4.88 -3.18 -7.51
CA GLU A 23 3.93 -2.33 -6.78
C GLU A 23 3.27 -3.11 -5.64
N PHE A 24 2.87 -4.35 -5.92
CA PHE A 24 2.23 -5.21 -4.93
C PHE A 24 3.15 -5.40 -3.73
N LYS A 25 4.43 -5.73 -3.99
CA LYS A 25 5.41 -5.93 -2.92
C LYS A 25 5.63 -4.65 -2.12
N ALA A 26 5.81 -3.53 -2.79
CA ALA A 26 6.05 -2.25 -2.11
C ALA A 26 4.84 -1.84 -1.26
N LEU A 27 3.61 -2.11 -1.72
CA LEU A 27 2.40 -1.82 -0.95
C LEU A 27 2.31 -2.68 0.30
N LEU A 28 2.67 -3.97 0.21
CA LEU A 28 2.69 -4.83 1.39
C LEU A 28 3.74 -4.35 2.40
N ASP A 29 4.91 -3.93 1.90
CA ASP A 29 5.97 -3.41 2.76
C ASP A 29 5.54 -2.08 3.42
N LEU A 30 4.87 -1.21 2.66
CA LEU A 30 4.31 0.04 3.19
C LEU A 30 3.28 -0.25 4.29
N ALA A 31 2.38 -1.19 4.02
CA ALA A 31 1.36 -1.57 5.00
C ALA A 31 2.00 -2.10 6.28
N ALA A 32 3.04 -2.94 6.16
CA ALA A 32 3.76 -3.47 7.31
C ALA A 32 4.46 -2.35 8.10
N GLU A 33 5.10 -1.42 7.40
CA GLU A 33 5.77 -0.28 8.03
C GLU A 33 4.78 0.55 8.83
N ALA A 34 3.64 0.88 8.24
CA ALA A 34 2.60 1.65 8.91
C ALA A 34 2.08 0.95 10.16
N ALA A 35 1.83 -0.35 10.06
CA ALA A 35 1.31 -1.14 11.18
C ALA A 35 2.32 -1.24 12.31
N HIS A 36 3.60 -1.49 11.97
CA HIS A 36 4.65 -1.67 12.98
C HIS A 36 5.02 -0.36 13.66
N ALA A 37 4.99 0.76 12.94
CA ALA A 37 5.32 2.07 13.50
C ALA A 37 4.19 2.67 14.32
N SER A 38 2.97 2.21 14.14
CA SER A 38 1.80 2.77 14.81
C SER A 38 0.82 1.67 15.25
N GLU A 39 -0.23 1.46 14.46
CA GLU A 39 -1.27 0.47 14.76
C GLU A 39 -1.67 -0.25 13.48
N ARG A 40 -2.23 -1.44 13.63
CA ARG A 40 -2.65 -2.27 12.50
C ARG A 40 -3.59 -1.53 11.54
N VAL A 41 -4.50 -0.72 12.07
CA VAL A 41 -5.49 0.00 11.26
C VAL A 41 -4.84 1.01 10.32
N ALA A 42 -3.61 1.43 10.58
CA ALA A 42 -2.90 2.35 9.71
C ALA A 42 -2.50 1.72 8.37
N ALA A 43 -2.39 0.39 8.31
CA ALA A 43 -1.92 -0.29 7.11
C ALA A 43 -2.76 0.01 5.86
N PRO A 44 -4.09 -0.27 5.85
CA PRO A 44 -4.88 0.04 4.67
C PRO A 44 -4.99 1.54 4.41
N VAL A 45 -5.06 2.34 5.46
CA VAL A 45 -5.23 3.79 5.33
C VAL A 45 -3.97 4.43 4.75
N ALA A 46 -2.77 3.95 5.12
CA ALA A 46 -1.52 4.44 4.57
C ALA A 46 -1.47 4.23 3.05
N CYS A 47 -1.94 3.09 2.57
CA CYS A 47 -1.97 2.81 1.14
C CYS A 47 -2.88 3.79 0.40
N TRP A 48 -4.02 4.13 0.99
CA TRP A 48 -4.94 5.10 0.39
C TRP A 48 -4.33 6.51 0.38
N VAL A 49 -3.67 6.91 1.47
CA VAL A 49 -3.01 8.22 1.56
C VAL A 49 -1.91 8.32 0.50
N ALA A 50 -1.11 7.28 0.33
CA ALA A 50 -0.06 7.25 -0.68
C ALA A 50 -0.63 7.44 -2.09
N ALA A 51 -1.71 6.73 -2.40
CA ALA A 51 -2.37 6.82 -3.71
C ALA A 51 -2.95 8.22 -3.92
N ARG A 52 -3.58 8.77 -2.90
CA ARG A 52 -4.15 10.12 -2.95
C ARG A 52 -3.09 11.18 -3.18
N ALA A 53 -1.89 10.99 -2.62
CA ALA A 53 -0.78 11.91 -2.80
C ALA A 53 -0.13 11.82 -4.18
N GLY A 54 -0.49 10.79 -4.96
CA GLY A 54 0.13 10.55 -6.26
C GLY A 54 1.52 9.96 -6.17
N SER A 55 1.88 9.43 -4.99
CA SER A 55 3.19 8.78 -4.80
C SER A 55 3.17 7.37 -5.38
N SER A 56 4.30 6.95 -5.94
CA SER A 56 4.44 5.53 -6.26
C SER A 56 4.53 4.74 -4.94
N PRO A 57 4.18 3.44 -4.96
CA PRO A 57 4.34 2.62 -3.74
C PRO A 57 5.75 2.64 -3.17
N GLU A 58 6.77 2.63 -4.03
CA GLU A 58 8.17 2.67 -3.62
C GLU A 58 8.54 3.99 -2.95
N GLU A 59 8.07 5.12 -3.52
CA GLU A 59 8.27 6.45 -2.93
C GLU A 59 7.57 6.57 -1.58
N ALA A 60 6.35 6.06 -1.50
CA ALA A 60 5.58 6.08 -0.25
C ALA A 60 6.26 5.24 0.83
N LEU A 61 6.80 4.08 0.46
CA LEU A 61 7.53 3.23 1.40
C LEU A 61 8.77 3.95 1.94
N ALA A 62 9.53 4.60 1.06
CA ALA A 62 10.72 5.36 1.47
C ALA A 62 10.34 6.48 2.44
N ALA A 63 9.25 7.20 2.15
CA ALA A 63 8.77 8.28 3.03
C ALA A 63 8.32 7.72 4.39
N ALA A 64 7.60 6.59 4.39
CA ALA A 64 7.12 5.96 5.62
C ALA A 64 8.27 5.59 6.56
N ARG A 65 9.39 5.16 5.99
CA ARG A 65 10.57 4.76 6.78
C ARG A 65 11.26 5.92 7.47
N THR A 66 10.93 7.15 7.11
CA THR A 66 11.50 8.36 7.74
C THR A 66 10.69 8.81 8.96
N ILE A 67 9.51 8.27 9.18
CA ILE A 67 8.66 8.65 10.30
C ILE A 67 9.04 7.82 11.51
N GLU A 68 9.34 8.49 12.64
CA GLU A 68 9.66 7.80 13.88
C GLU A 68 8.36 7.30 14.52
N GLY A 69 8.32 6.00 14.79
CA GLY A 69 7.18 5.41 15.47
C GLY A 69 7.34 5.45 16.98
N ASP A 70 6.25 5.17 17.67
CA ASP A 70 6.22 5.19 19.14
C ASP A 70 6.72 3.89 19.75
N GLY A 71 6.92 2.91 18.95
CA GLY A 71 7.20 1.60 19.41
C GLY A 71 8.50 1.04 19.25
#